data_430c70e4fdbc81ab26e06f39c3abc3c6
#
_entry.id   430c70e4fdbc81ab26e06f39c3abc3c6
#
_cell.length_a   1.000
_cell.length_b   1.000
_cell.length_c   1.000
_cell.angle_alpha   90.00
_cell.angle_beta   90.00
_cell.angle_gamma   90.00
#
_symmetry.space_group_name_H-M   'P 1'
#
loop_
_entity.id
_entity.type
_entity.pdbx_description
1 polymer ?
#
loop_
_entity_poly.entity_id
_entity_poly.type
_entity_poly.pdbx_seq_one_letter_code
_entity_poly.pdbx_strand_id
1 'polypeptide(L)'
;HFAPHYKRNDTEEPVFDGEKVVLHPQIADALRVFHETGLMAAGMPAEVGGMQLPAVVTMACFAWFQAANISTAGYPFLTLGNANLLLAHGSQEQIDTYVRPMLEGRYYGTMCLSEPQAGSSLADVAVRAVPQPDGTYRLFGNKMWISGGDHELTENIIHLVLARVA
;
A
#
# COMPACT_ATOMS: atom_id res chain seq x y z
N HIS A 1 -13.75 -14.97 -4.05
CA HIS A 1 -12.93 -14.73 -2.87
C HIS A 1 -13.18 -13.34 -2.25
N PHE A 2 -13.34 -12.26 -3.02
CA PHE A 2 -13.58 -10.92 -2.49
C PHE A 2 -15.01 -10.71 -1.95
N ALA A 3 -16.04 -11.04 -2.75
CA ALA A 3 -17.42 -10.78 -2.40
C ALA A 3 -17.93 -11.49 -1.13
N PRO A 4 -17.55 -12.75 -0.81
CA PRO A 4 -18.17 -13.49 0.31
C PRO A 4 -18.00 -12.85 1.68
N HIS A 5 -16.92 -12.07 1.90
CA HIS A 5 -16.67 -11.45 3.20
C HIS A 5 -16.88 -9.92 3.22
N TYR A 6 -17.45 -9.35 2.15
CA TYR A 6 -17.69 -7.90 2.04
C TYR A 6 -18.46 -7.33 3.24
N LYS A 7 -19.61 -7.92 3.58
CA LYS A 7 -20.43 -7.46 4.71
C LYS A 7 -19.73 -7.63 6.05
N ARG A 8 -18.94 -8.68 6.21
CA ARG A 8 -18.17 -8.90 7.45
C ARG A 8 -17.11 -7.86 7.64
N ASN A 9 -16.40 -7.48 6.58
CA ASN A 9 -15.41 -6.39 6.64
C ASN A 9 -16.01 -5.04 7.04
N ASP A 10 -17.32 -4.83 6.76
CA ASP A 10 -18.02 -3.62 7.12
C ASP A 10 -18.54 -3.66 8.58
N THR A 11 -18.88 -4.84 9.09
CA THR A 11 -19.51 -5.00 10.41
C THR A 11 -18.55 -5.47 11.50
N GLU A 12 -17.46 -6.13 11.14
CA GLU A 12 -16.44 -6.63 12.06
C GLU A 12 -15.16 -5.82 11.85
N GLU A 13 -14.95 -4.80 12.68
CA GLU A 13 -13.77 -3.94 12.61
C GLU A 13 -12.50 -4.72 12.97
N PRO A 14 -11.34 -4.35 12.38
CA PRO A 14 -10.04 -4.84 12.83
C PRO A 14 -9.84 -4.56 14.32
N VAL A 15 -9.24 -5.49 15.04
CA VAL A 15 -9.01 -5.39 16.48
C VAL A 15 -7.52 -5.30 16.77
N PHE A 16 -7.13 -4.28 17.54
CA PHE A 16 -5.78 -4.24 18.11
C PHE A 16 -5.75 -5.09 19.39
N ASP A 17 -4.94 -6.15 19.40
CA ASP A 17 -4.86 -7.09 20.53
C ASP A 17 -3.89 -6.66 21.64
N GLY A 18 -3.24 -5.50 21.46
CA GLY A 18 -2.22 -4.96 22.35
C GLY A 18 -0.81 -5.03 21.76
N GLU A 19 -0.62 -5.80 20.70
CA GLU A 19 0.65 -5.97 19.99
C GLU A 19 0.51 -5.69 18.50
N LYS A 20 -0.55 -6.18 17.87
CA LYS A 20 -0.79 -6.10 16.42
C LYS A 20 -2.26 -5.91 16.07
N VAL A 21 -2.52 -5.53 14.82
CA VAL A 21 -3.87 -5.46 14.26
C VAL A 21 -4.28 -6.82 13.70
N VAL A 22 -5.33 -7.39 14.27
CA VAL A 22 -5.93 -8.67 13.83
C VAL A 22 -7.00 -8.39 12.80
N LEU A 23 -6.84 -8.95 11.61
CA LEU A 23 -7.76 -8.84 10.48
C LEU A 23 -8.60 -10.10 10.32
N HIS A 24 -9.72 -9.96 9.60
CA HIS A 24 -10.53 -11.11 9.22
C HIS A 24 -9.75 -12.07 8.30
N PRO A 25 -9.66 -13.39 8.59
CA PRO A 25 -8.82 -14.33 7.84
C PRO A 25 -9.11 -14.40 6.33
N GLN A 26 -10.38 -14.19 5.92
CA GLN A 26 -10.76 -14.21 4.50
C GLN A 26 -10.11 -13.09 3.67
N ILE A 27 -9.61 -12.03 4.31
CA ILE A 27 -8.85 -10.98 3.62
C ILE A 27 -7.55 -11.57 3.05
N ALA A 28 -6.79 -12.28 3.88
CA ALA A 28 -5.54 -12.93 3.47
C ALA A 28 -5.77 -13.93 2.32
N ASP A 29 -6.81 -14.77 2.42
CA ASP A 29 -7.16 -15.73 1.37
C ASP A 29 -7.52 -15.06 0.04
N ALA A 30 -8.30 -13.98 0.09
CA ALA A 30 -8.69 -13.25 -1.11
C ALA A 30 -7.49 -12.58 -1.79
N LEU A 31 -6.60 -11.98 -1.01
CA LEU A 31 -5.40 -11.33 -1.50
C LEU A 31 -4.40 -12.33 -2.08
N ARG A 32 -4.22 -13.48 -1.46
CA ARG A 32 -3.41 -14.57 -2.01
C ARG A 32 -3.90 -14.99 -3.40
N VAL A 33 -5.19 -15.24 -3.55
CA VAL A 33 -5.77 -15.58 -4.85
C VAL A 33 -5.62 -14.44 -5.86
N PHE A 34 -5.76 -13.18 -5.43
CA PHE A 34 -5.52 -12.03 -6.30
C PHE A 34 -4.08 -12.00 -6.83
N HIS A 35 -3.08 -12.24 -5.98
CA HIS A 35 -1.68 -12.31 -6.41
C HIS A 35 -1.41 -13.47 -7.38
N GLU A 36 -2.01 -14.63 -7.17
CA GLU A 36 -1.90 -15.79 -8.08
C GLU A 36 -2.40 -15.48 -9.50
N THR A 37 -3.29 -14.50 -9.67
CA THR A 37 -3.74 -14.06 -11.02
C THR A 37 -2.68 -13.27 -11.79
N GLY A 38 -1.66 -12.75 -11.12
CA GLY A 38 -0.67 -11.82 -11.69
C GLY A 38 -1.21 -10.42 -11.96
N LEU A 39 -2.48 -10.12 -11.65
CA LEU A 39 -3.11 -8.82 -11.93
C LEU A 39 -2.50 -7.68 -11.13
N MET A 40 -1.79 -7.98 -10.05
CA MET A 40 -1.03 -6.96 -9.31
C MET A 40 -0.02 -6.23 -10.20
N ALA A 41 0.66 -6.96 -11.09
CA ALA A 41 1.67 -6.41 -11.99
C ALA A 41 1.13 -6.13 -13.41
N ALA A 42 -0.18 -6.20 -13.62
CA ALA A 42 -0.78 -6.17 -14.97
C ALA A 42 -0.39 -4.94 -15.81
N GLY A 43 -0.38 -3.75 -15.21
CA GLY A 43 -0.03 -2.50 -15.89
C GLY A 43 1.43 -2.09 -15.77
N MET A 44 2.24 -2.86 -15.04
CA MET A 44 3.64 -2.52 -14.78
C MET A 44 4.54 -2.84 -15.96
N PRO A 45 5.72 -2.17 -16.06
CA PRO A 45 6.73 -2.47 -17.10
C PRO A 45 7.23 -3.92 -17.03
N ALA A 46 7.61 -4.49 -18.18
CA ALA A 46 8.13 -5.85 -18.27
C ALA A 46 9.43 -6.04 -17.46
N GLU A 47 10.26 -5.01 -17.35
CA GLU A 47 11.53 -4.99 -16.62
C GLU A 47 11.38 -5.29 -15.12
N VAL A 48 10.19 -5.03 -14.57
CA VAL A 48 9.85 -5.34 -13.17
C VAL A 48 8.88 -6.51 -13.05
N GLY A 49 8.66 -7.28 -14.13
CA GLY A 49 7.78 -8.46 -14.15
C GLY A 49 6.34 -8.13 -14.50
N GLY A 50 6.05 -6.95 -15.04
CA GLY A 50 4.71 -6.52 -15.44
C GLY A 50 4.27 -7.07 -16.80
N MET A 51 2.96 -7.01 -17.05
CA MET A 51 2.34 -7.45 -18.31
C MET A 51 2.22 -6.31 -19.34
N GLN A 52 2.53 -5.08 -18.99
CA GLN A 52 2.39 -3.88 -19.82
C GLN A 52 0.99 -3.67 -20.41
N LEU A 53 -0.05 -4.13 -19.72
CA LEU A 53 -1.42 -3.93 -20.19
C LEU A 53 -1.79 -2.44 -20.18
N PRO A 54 -2.59 -1.98 -21.17
CA PRO A 54 -3.07 -0.61 -21.18
C PRO A 54 -3.81 -0.23 -19.89
N ALA A 55 -3.63 1.01 -19.41
CA ALA A 55 -4.24 1.49 -18.16
C ALA A 55 -5.76 1.30 -18.13
N VAL A 56 -6.45 1.49 -19.25
CA VAL A 56 -7.90 1.28 -19.33
C VAL A 56 -8.29 -0.17 -19.05
N VAL A 57 -7.48 -1.13 -19.46
CA VAL A 57 -7.72 -2.58 -19.22
C VAL A 57 -7.47 -2.90 -17.76
N THR A 58 -6.33 -2.48 -17.23
CA THR A 58 -5.96 -2.74 -15.83
C THR A 58 -6.97 -2.11 -14.86
N MET A 59 -7.38 -0.86 -15.12
CA MET A 59 -8.37 -0.17 -14.30
C MET A 59 -9.76 -0.83 -14.39
N ALA A 60 -10.18 -1.28 -15.57
CA ALA A 60 -11.43 -2.01 -15.73
C ALA A 60 -11.43 -3.34 -14.98
N CYS A 61 -10.32 -4.10 -15.04
CA CYS A 61 -10.16 -5.32 -14.26
C CYS A 61 -10.20 -5.04 -12.76
N PHE A 62 -9.47 -4.01 -12.32
CA PHE A 62 -9.39 -3.68 -10.90
C PHE A 62 -10.73 -3.18 -10.33
N ALA A 63 -11.54 -2.49 -11.14
CA ALA A 63 -12.88 -2.04 -10.75
C ALA A 63 -13.80 -3.18 -10.29
N TRP A 64 -13.66 -4.39 -10.86
CA TRP A 64 -14.42 -5.55 -10.40
C TRP A 64 -14.03 -6.01 -9.00
N PHE A 65 -12.75 -5.97 -8.65
CA PHE A 65 -12.28 -6.28 -7.30
C PHE A 65 -12.77 -5.25 -6.30
N GLN A 66 -12.72 -3.96 -6.65
CA GLN A 66 -13.24 -2.88 -5.81
C GLN A 66 -14.77 -2.99 -5.61
N ALA A 67 -15.52 -3.29 -6.67
CA ALA A 67 -16.96 -3.49 -6.58
C ALA A 67 -17.32 -4.72 -5.73
N ALA A 68 -16.49 -5.76 -5.74
CA ALA A 68 -16.71 -6.96 -4.95
C ALA A 68 -16.40 -6.76 -3.46
N ASN A 69 -15.32 -6.05 -3.12
CA ASN A 69 -14.94 -5.73 -1.74
C ASN A 69 -13.88 -4.62 -1.72
N ILE A 70 -14.33 -3.39 -1.52
CA ILE A 70 -13.45 -2.21 -1.52
C ILE A 70 -12.42 -2.25 -0.38
N SER A 71 -12.78 -2.75 0.79
CA SER A 71 -11.87 -2.84 1.94
C SER A 71 -10.68 -3.75 1.63
N THR A 72 -10.94 -4.94 1.09
CA THR A 72 -9.88 -5.87 0.67
C THR A 72 -9.09 -5.34 -0.52
N ALA A 73 -9.75 -4.72 -1.52
CA ALA A 73 -9.08 -4.14 -2.68
C ALA A 73 -8.21 -2.91 -2.34
N GLY A 74 -8.41 -2.31 -1.18
CA GLY A 74 -7.61 -1.18 -0.69
C GLY A 74 -6.12 -1.52 -0.53
N TYR A 75 -5.78 -2.73 -0.12
CA TYR A 75 -4.39 -3.17 0.05
C TYR A 75 -3.60 -3.15 -1.26
N PRO A 76 -4.01 -3.86 -2.33
CA PRO A 76 -3.34 -3.76 -3.62
C PRO A 76 -3.44 -2.36 -4.24
N PHE A 77 -4.52 -1.61 -4.03
CA PHE A 77 -4.67 -0.25 -4.55
C PHE A 77 -3.58 0.69 -4.03
N LEU A 78 -3.38 0.74 -2.73
CA LEU A 78 -2.34 1.56 -2.09
C LEU A 78 -0.94 1.10 -2.48
N THR A 79 -0.73 -0.20 -2.58
CA THR A 79 0.54 -0.80 -2.99
C THR A 79 0.91 -0.44 -4.43
N LEU A 80 -0.06 -0.45 -5.35
CA LEU A 80 0.16 -0.01 -6.74
C LEU A 80 0.54 1.47 -6.82
N GLY A 81 -0.11 2.32 -6.01
CA GLY A 81 0.26 3.74 -5.91
C GLY A 81 1.69 3.94 -5.42
N ASN A 82 2.10 3.18 -4.40
CA ASN A 82 3.45 3.18 -3.86
C ASN A 82 4.47 2.70 -4.90
N ALA A 83 4.22 1.56 -5.55
CA ALA A 83 5.09 1.01 -6.58
C ALA A 83 5.27 1.99 -7.77
N ASN A 84 4.19 2.61 -8.23
CA ASN A 84 4.25 3.60 -9.31
C ASN A 84 5.11 4.82 -8.96
N LEU A 85 5.02 5.32 -7.73
CA LEU A 85 5.85 6.43 -7.28
C LEU A 85 7.33 6.05 -7.27
N LEU A 86 7.66 4.86 -6.73
CA LEU A 86 9.04 4.37 -6.70
C LEU A 86 9.58 4.08 -8.11
N LEU A 87 8.78 3.56 -9.03
CA LEU A 87 9.18 3.36 -10.43
C LEU A 87 9.48 4.69 -11.13
N ALA A 88 8.73 5.75 -10.81
CA ALA A 88 8.92 7.06 -11.42
C ALA A 88 10.10 7.86 -10.84
N HIS A 89 10.43 7.68 -9.57
CA HIS A 89 11.31 8.58 -8.83
C HIS A 89 12.37 7.88 -7.98
N GLY A 90 12.24 6.57 -7.75
CA GLY A 90 13.18 5.80 -6.94
C GLY A 90 14.48 5.47 -7.66
N SER A 91 15.52 5.15 -6.90
CA SER A 91 16.75 4.56 -7.44
C SER A 91 16.52 3.11 -7.88
N GLN A 92 17.42 2.56 -8.71
CA GLN A 92 17.35 1.14 -9.09
C GLN A 92 17.39 0.22 -7.87
N GLU A 93 18.19 0.55 -6.87
CA GLU A 93 18.26 -0.19 -5.60
C GLU A 93 16.92 -0.18 -4.87
N GLN A 94 16.23 0.97 -4.81
CA GLN A 94 14.89 1.07 -4.21
C GLN A 94 13.85 0.28 -5.00
N ILE A 95 13.93 0.28 -6.33
CA ILE A 95 13.04 -0.50 -7.18
C ILE A 95 13.24 -1.99 -6.93
N ASP A 96 14.47 -2.47 -6.91
CA ASP A 96 14.77 -3.89 -6.71
C ASP A 96 14.43 -4.34 -5.27
N THR A 97 14.65 -3.47 -4.28
CA THR A 97 14.41 -3.78 -2.87
C THR A 97 12.92 -3.75 -2.50
N TYR A 98 12.15 -2.82 -3.05
CA TYR A 98 10.79 -2.56 -2.60
C TYR A 98 9.72 -2.86 -3.66
N VAL A 99 9.91 -2.42 -4.92
CA VAL A 99 8.87 -2.55 -5.95
C VAL A 99 8.67 -4.02 -6.35
N ARG A 100 9.75 -4.76 -6.62
CA ARG A 100 9.63 -6.17 -7.01
C ARG A 100 8.90 -6.99 -5.96
N PRO A 101 9.24 -6.95 -4.66
CA PRO A 101 8.48 -7.65 -3.63
C PRO A 101 7.02 -7.18 -3.51
N MET A 102 6.71 -5.91 -3.78
CA MET A 102 5.31 -5.45 -3.82
C MET A 102 4.53 -6.11 -4.95
N LEU A 103 5.11 -6.20 -6.16
CA LEU A 103 4.44 -6.80 -7.31
C LEU A 103 4.29 -8.32 -7.16
N GLU A 104 5.18 -8.96 -6.41
CA GLU A 104 5.12 -10.37 -6.02
C GLU A 104 4.12 -10.65 -4.88
N GLY A 105 3.57 -9.62 -4.24
CA GLY A 105 2.66 -9.75 -3.10
C GLY A 105 3.34 -10.05 -1.76
N ARG A 106 4.66 -9.96 -1.68
CA ARG A 106 5.41 -10.15 -0.43
C ARG A 106 5.44 -8.91 0.45
N TYR A 107 5.32 -7.71 -0.14
CA TYR A 107 5.22 -6.43 0.57
C TYR A 107 3.96 -5.70 0.17
N TYR A 108 3.39 -4.94 1.09
CA TYR A 108 2.35 -3.96 0.77
C TYR A 108 2.84 -2.54 1.00
N GLY A 109 2.16 -1.59 0.36
CA GLY A 109 2.50 -0.18 0.42
C GLY A 109 1.38 0.66 1.01
N THR A 110 1.73 1.75 1.66
CA THR A 110 0.80 2.74 2.20
C THR A 110 1.20 4.15 1.81
N MET A 111 0.28 5.10 1.99
CA MET A 111 0.56 6.53 1.92
C MET A 111 0.27 7.18 3.28
N CYS A 112 1.31 7.69 3.93
CA CYS A 112 1.24 8.37 5.22
C CYS A 112 1.24 9.89 5.00
N LEU A 113 0.05 10.47 4.80
CA LEU A 113 -0.12 11.89 4.53
C LEU A 113 -0.68 12.63 5.76
N SER A 114 -1.85 12.21 6.25
CA SER A 114 -2.61 12.94 7.27
C SER A 114 -1.88 13.03 8.60
N GLU A 115 -2.03 14.19 9.24
CA GLU A 115 -1.54 14.50 10.58
C GLU A 115 -2.71 15.02 11.44
N PRO A 116 -2.60 15.07 12.76
CA PRO A 116 -3.69 15.56 13.62
C PRO A 116 -4.27 16.92 13.21
N GLN A 117 -3.41 17.81 12.67
CA GLN A 117 -3.76 19.17 12.27
C GLN A 117 -3.82 19.36 10.73
N ALA A 118 -3.44 18.36 9.93
CA ALA A 118 -3.29 18.49 8.47
C ALA A 118 -3.81 17.28 7.71
N GLY A 119 -4.63 17.54 6.71
CA GLY A 119 -5.13 16.57 5.75
C GLY A 119 -5.06 17.15 4.34
N SER A 120 -6.14 17.75 3.85
CA SER A 120 -6.16 18.43 2.55
C SER A 120 -5.23 19.65 2.50
N SER A 121 -4.98 20.28 3.64
CA SER A 121 -4.08 21.43 3.77
C SER A 121 -2.63 20.95 3.87
N LEU A 122 -2.01 20.58 2.74
CA LEU A 122 -0.63 20.07 2.70
C LEU A 122 0.41 21.10 3.20
N ALA A 123 0.07 22.38 3.14
CA ALA A 123 0.93 23.44 3.69
C ALA A 123 1.14 23.34 5.21
N ASP A 124 0.21 22.67 5.91
CA ASP A 124 0.23 22.54 7.37
C ASP A 124 0.92 21.24 7.86
N VAL A 125 1.44 20.41 6.94
CA VAL A 125 2.21 19.23 7.31
C VAL A 125 3.43 19.62 8.15
N ALA A 126 3.56 19.03 9.33
CA ALA A 126 4.58 19.33 10.32
C ALA A 126 5.60 18.20 10.55
N VAL A 127 5.33 16.99 10.09
CA VAL A 127 6.31 15.88 10.15
C VAL A 127 7.58 16.29 9.43
N ARG A 128 8.72 16.11 10.10
CA ARG A 128 10.04 16.52 9.60
C ARG A 128 10.90 15.32 9.27
N ALA A 129 11.63 15.42 8.17
CA ALA A 129 12.68 14.49 7.76
C ALA A 129 14.04 15.17 7.97
N VAL A 130 14.78 14.72 8.97
CA VAL A 130 16.11 15.27 9.33
C VAL A 130 17.18 14.40 8.70
N PRO A 131 18.04 14.96 7.80
CA PRO A 131 19.08 14.19 7.12
C PRO A 131 20.10 13.64 8.12
N GLN A 132 20.64 12.45 7.81
CA GLN A 132 21.64 11.77 8.61
C GLN A 132 22.96 11.66 7.80
N PRO A 133 24.11 11.46 8.47
CA PRO A 133 25.40 11.34 7.79
C PRO A 133 25.52 10.17 6.81
N ASP A 134 24.70 9.14 6.98
CA ASP A 134 24.66 7.95 6.11
C ASP A 134 23.75 8.11 4.89
N GLY A 135 23.19 9.31 4.66
CA GLY A 135 22.29 9.60 3.54
C GLY A 135 20.83 9.22 3.81
N THR A 136 20.51 8.67 4.97
CA THR A 136 19.12 8.39 5.40
C THR A 136 18.49 9.62 6.05
N TYR A 137 17.22 9.51 6.43
CA TYR A 137 16.51 10.55 7.17
C TYR A 137 15.86 9.96 8.42
N ARG A 138 15.91 10.70 9.52
CA ARG A 138 15.07 10.41 10.70
C ARG A 138 13.80 11.22 10.63
N LEU A 139 12.66 10.54 10.80
CA LEU A 139 11.34 11.16 10.78
C LEU A 139 10.90 11.52 12.21
N PHE A 140 10.33 12.72 12.36
CA PHE A 140 9.79 13.22 13.65
C PHE A 140 8.41 13.82 13.43
N GLY A 141 7.42 13.31 14.18
CA GLY A 141 6.04 13.74 14.15
C GLY A 141 5.07 12.56 14.15
N ASN A 142 3.81 12.85 13.94
CA ASN A 142 2.73 11.87 13.99
C ASN A 142 1.94 11.86 12.68
N LYS A 143 1.67 10.68 12.15
CA LYS A 143 0.72 10.45 11.08
C LYS A 143 -0.49 9.72 11.64
N MET A 144 -1.68 9.93 11.06
CA MET A 144 -2.90 9.28 11.49
C MET A 144 -3.79 8.90 10.30
N TRP A 145 -4.73 7.99 10.54
CA TRP A 145 -5.68 7.51 9.53
C TRP A 145 -4.99 6.84 8.34
N ILE A 146 -3.95 6.04 8.61
CA ILE A 146 -3.18 5.35 7.57
C ILE A 146 -3.85 4.03 7.24
N SER A 147 -4.52 3.98 6.10
CA SER A 147 -5.14 2.74 5.61
C SER A 147 -4.09 1.67 5.37
N GLY A 148 -4.30 0.47 5.91
CA GLY A 148 -3.36 -0.65 5.82
C GLY A 148 -2.02 -0.38 6.52
N GLY A 149 -2.00 0.49 7.55
CA GLY A 149 -0.79 0.91 8.24
C GLY A 149 -0.17 -0.15 9.16
N ASP A 150 -0.96 -1.13 9.56
CA ASP A 150 -0.51 -2.28 10.36
C ASP A 150 -1.32 -3.52 9.99
N HIS A 151 -0.64 -4.64 9.73
CA HIS A 151 -1.24 -5.94 9.42
C HIS A 151 -0.18 -7.03 9.27
N GLU A 152 -0.60 -8.29 9.35
CA GLU A 152 0.25 -9.47 9.11
C GLU A 152 -0.04 -10.16 7.76
N LEU A 153 -0.55 -9.42 6.76
CA LEU A 153 -0.88 -9.96 5.44
C LEU A 153 0.35 -10.26 4.59
N THR A 154 1.47 -9.59 4.88
CA THR A 154 2.72 -9.66 4.10
C THR A 154 3.93 -9.58 5.02
N GLU A 155 5.12 -9.90 4.47
CA GLU A 155 6.39 -9.87 5.19
C GLU A 155 6.80 -8.45 5.65
N ASN A 156 6.35 -7.41 4.92
CA ASN A 156 6.68 -6.02 5.23
C ASN A 156 5.64 -5.04 4.68
N ILE A 157 5.61 -3.85 5.29
CA ILE A 157 4.78 -2.72 4.84
C ILE A 157 5.70 -1.55 4.52
N ILE A 158 5.65 -1.07 3.27
CA ILE A 158 6.45 0.07 2.80
C ILE A 158 5.63 1.35 2.90
N HIS A 159 6.01 2.22 3.82
CA HIS A 159 5.31 3.48 4.05
C HIS A 159 5.91 4.61 3.21
N LEU A 160 5.13 5.21 2.29
CA LEU A 160 5.46 6.51 1.72
C LEU A 160 5.03 7.60 2.70
N VAL A 161 5.98 8.32 3.24
CA VAL A 161 5.73 9.34 4.26
C VAL A 161 5.96 10.73 3.70
N LEU A 162 4.90 11.54 3.61
CA LEU A 162 5.05 12.96 3.28
C LEU A 162 5.60 13.72 4.49
N ALA A 163 6.77 14.33 4.32
CA ALA A 163 7.48 15.05 5.38
C ALA A 163 8.21 16.28 4.82
N ARG A 164 8.48 17.26 5.69
CA ARG A 164 9.33 18.42 5.36
C ARG A 164 10.79 18.05 5.61
N VAL A 165 11.65 18.30 4.64
CA VAL A 165 13.09 18.23 4.84
C VAL A 165 13.49 19.43 5.71
N ALA A 166 14.18 19.16 6.84
CA ALA A 166 14.59 20.15 7.84
C ALA A 166 16.10 20.47 7.73
#